data_6a152262715f3689a923b7f701557175
#
_entry.id   6a152262715f3689a923b7f701557175
#
_cell.length_a   1.000
_cell.length_b   1.000
_cell.length_c   1.000
_cell.angle_alpha   90.00
_cell.angle_beta   90.00
_cell.angle_gamma   90.00
#
_symmetry.space_group_name_H-M   'P 1'
#
loop_
_entity.id
_entity.type
_entity.pdbx_description
1 polymer ?
#
loop_
_entity_poly.entity_id
_entity_poly.type
_entity_poly.pdbx_seq_one_letter_code
_entity_poly.pdbx_strand_id
1 'polypeptide(L)'
;TLQVALDFLELSRALGAAREAWKGGATWIEAGTPLLKSEGLEAIRALRREFPKAYLIADTKTLDAGRTEFEAAAKAGANCATVCLTDSDSTVLECVEAGKNYGIDVCVDLLGLKGDRLIEVARQCEAWGAHHVSLHLPIDDQMRGLDATAQIQALRPHVTIPIAVAGGLNSETAPLAVKAGATIVIVGGAITKSADAAA
;
A
#
# COMPACT_ATOMS: atom_id res chain seq x y z
N THR A 1 5.38 8.64 7.09
CA THR A 1 6.16 7.51 6.55
C THR A 1 6.17 7.57 5.04
N LEU A 2 7.37 7.40 4.42
CA LEU A 2 7.52 7.18 2.99
C LEU A 2 7.50 5.67 2.71
N GLN A 3 6.62 5.24 1.81
CA GLN A 3 6.54 3.88 1.28
C GLN A 3 6.87 3.93 -0.21
N VAL A 4 7.83 3.13 -0.65
CA VAL A 4 8.24 3.09 -2.06
C VAL A 4 7.62 1.89 -2.75
N ALA A 5 6.77 2.15 -3.75
CA ALA A 5 6.08 1.12 -4.52
C ALA A 5 6.92 0.69 -5.74
N LEU A 6 7.19 -0.62 -5.81
CA LEU A 6 7.99 -1.25 -6.85
C LEU A 6 7.07 -1.89 -7.91
N ASP A 7 6.56 -1.05 -8.83
CA ASP A 7 5.67 -1.47 -9.91
C ASP A 7 6.46 -1.90 -11.17
N PHE A 8 7.31 -2.92 -11.01
CA PHE A 8 8.09 -3.51 -12.08
C PHE A 8 7.52 -4.88 -12.48
N LEU A 9 7.87 -5.35 -13.67
CA LEU A 9 7.60 -6.73 -14.09
C LEU A 9 8.78 -7.66 -13.80
N GLU A 10 9.98 -7.11 -13.63
CA GLU A 10 11.22 -7.84 -13.45
C GLU A 10 11.80 -7.64 -12.06
N LEU A 11 12.05 -8.73 -11.35
CA LEU A 11 12.58 -8.71 -9.98
C LEU A 11 13.94 -7.98 -9.88
N SER A 12 14.82 -8.17 -10.86
CA SER A 12 16.14 -7.54 -10.88
C SER A 12 16.05 -6.01 -10.89
N ARG A 13 15.12 -5.45 -11.64
CA ARG A 13 14.86 -4.01 -11.69
C ARG A 13 14.24 -3.50 -10.40
N ALA A 14 13.30 -4.25 -9.84
CA ALA A 14 12.69 -3.92 -8.56
C ALA A 14 13.73 -3.87 -7.44
N LEU A 15 14.62 -4.86 -7.35
CA LEU A 15 15.71 -4.87 -6.37
C LEU A 15 16.69 -3.71 -6.58
N GLY A 16 17.00 -3.35 -7.84
CA GLY A 16 17.83 -2.18 -8.16
C GLY A 16 17.21 -0.89 -7.58
N ALA A 17 15.94 -0.62 -7.90
CA ALA A 17 15.23 0.55 -7.39
C ALA A 17 15.10 0.54 -5.86
N ALA A 18 14.86 -0.63 -5.27
CA ALA A 18 14.78 -0.78 -3.81
C ALA A 18 16.10 -0.40 -3.12
N ARG A 19 17.26 -0.77 -3.71
CA ARG A 19 18.59 -0.40 -3.17
C ARG A 19 18.78 1.12 -3.14
N GLU A 20 18.43 1.79 -4.22
CA GLU A 20 18.55 3.25 -4.28
C GLU A 20 17.59 3.93 -3.30
N ALA A 21 16.32 3.51 -3.25
CA ALA A 21 15.36 4.02 -2.28
C ALA A 21 15.83 3.78 -0.82
N TRP A 22 16.40 2.61 -0.53
CA TRP A 22 16.95 2.29 0.79
C TRP A 22 18.12 3.18 1.16
N LYS A 23 19.04 3.46 0.23
CA LYS A 23 20.13 4.43 0.44
C LYS A 23 19.61 5.83 0.72
N GLY A 24 18.50 6.24 0.07
CA GLY A 24 17.80 7.50 0.33
C GLY A 24 17.03 7.54 1.67
N GLY A 25 17.02 6.43 2.44
CA GLY A 25 16.41 6.36 3.75
C GLY A 25 14.96 5.83 3.77
N ALA A 26 14.42 5.36 2.66
CA ALA A 26 13.12 4.70 2.65
C ALA A 26 13.20 3.36 3.39
N THR A 27 12.38 3.20 4.42
CA THR A 27 12.34 1.96 5.24
C THR A 27 11.14 1.10 4.97
N TRP A 28 10.14 1.64 4.26
CA TRP A 28 8.95 0.92 3.82
C TRP A 28 9.05 0.64 2.32
N ILE A 29 9.03 -0.64 1.95
CA ILE A 29 9.18 -1.10 0.57
C ILE A 29 7.99 -1.96 0.21
N GLU A 30 7.36 -1.65 -0.90
CA GLU A 30 6.19 -2.37 -1.40
C GLU A 30 6.53 -3.18 -2.65
N ALA A 31 6.26 -4.47 -2.60
CA ALA A 31 6.16 -5.28 -3.80
C ALA A 31 4.82 -4.98 -4.47
N GLY A 32 4.85 -4.14 -5.51
CA GLY A 32 3.64 -3.70 -6.20
C GLY A 32 2.89 -4.84 -6.87
N THR A 33 1.60 -4.64 -7.12
CA THR A 33 0.74 -5.65 -7.77
C THR A 33 1.33 -6.17 -9.09
N PRO A 34 1.90 -5.33 -9.99
CA PRO A 34 2.52 -5.84 -11.23
C PRO A 34 3.68 -6.80 -10.96
N LEU A 35 4.51 -6.50 -9.95
CA LEU A 35 5.65 -7.33 -9.58
C LEU A 35 5.19 -8.67 -9.02
N LEU A 36 4.19 -8.65 -8.12
CA LEU A 36 3.62 -9.87 -7.56
C LEU A 36 2.97 -10.76 -8.62
N LYS A 37 2.31 -10.15 -9.61
CA LYS A 37 1.70 -10.91 -10.73
C LYS A 37 2.72 -11.53 -11.67
N SER A 38 3.86 -10.88 -11.85
CA SER A 38 4.93 -11.36 -12.72
C SER A 38 5.83 -12.41 -12.05
N GLU A 39 6.25 -12.13 -10.80
CA GLU A 39 7.30 -12.89 -10.10
C GLU A 39 6.77 -13.72 -8.92
N GLY A 40 5.49 -13.56 -8.60
CA GLY A 40 4.85 -14.23 -7.46
C GLY A 40 5.46 -13.81 -6.12
N LEU A 41 5.27 -14.66 -5.11
CA LEU A 41 5.77 -14.42 -3.75
C LEU A 41 7.30 -14.46 -3.64
N GLU A 42 8.00 -14.89 -4.69
CA GLU A 42 9.47 -14.84 -4.70
C GLU A 42 9.98 -13.40 -4.67
N ALA A 43 9.21 -12.45 -5.21
CA ALA A 43 9.51 -11.02 -5.07
C ALA A 43 9.62 -10.61 -3.59
N ILE A 44 8.68 -11.03 -2.76
CA ILE A 44 8.69 -10.72 -1.32
C ILE A 44 9.88 -11.40 -0.63
N ARG A 45 10.12 -12.69 -0.93
CA ARG A 45 11.25 -13.44 -0.34
C ARG A 45 12.60 -12.81 -0.71
N ALA A 46 12.75 -12.36 -1.95
CA ALA A 46 13.97 -11.69 -2.41
C ALA A 46 14.18 -10.35 -1.71
N LEU A 47 13.13 -9.52 -1.62
CA LEU A 47 13.17 -8.25 -0.89
C LEU A 47 13.48 -8.48 0.60
N ARG A 48 12.89 -9.50 1.24
CA ARG A 48 13.16 -9.81 2.65
C ARG A 48 14.60 -10.26 2.87
N ARG A 49 15.16 -11.07 1.96
CA ARG A 49 16.58 -11.49 2.05
C ARG A 49 17.52 -10.29 1.97
N GLU A 50 17.23 -9.35 1.09
CA GLU A 50 18.11 -8.20 0.85
C GLU A 50 17.91 -7.07 1.87
N PHE A 51 16.66 -6.86 2.30
CA PHE A 51 16.29 -5.80 3.26
C PHE A 51 15.65 -6.38 4.52
N PRO A 52 16.42 -7.08 5.38
CA PRO A 52 15.86 -7.81 6.53
C PRO A 52 15.18 -6.89 7.56
N LYS A 53 15.52 -5.60 7.56
CA LYS A 53 14.95 -4.59 8.47
C LYS A 53 13.86 -3.73 7.84
N ALA A 54 13.57 -3.91 6.55
CA ALA A 54 12.50 -3.16 5.90
C ALA A 54 11.12 -3.58 6.41
N TYR A 55 10.21 -2.64 6.49
CA TYR A 55 8.79 -2.95 6.56
C TYR A 55 8.31 -3.23 5.13
N LEU A 56 8.01 -4.51 4.86
CA LEU A 56 7.64 -4.97 3.52
C LEU A 56 6.14 -5.07 3.36
N ILE A 57 5.63 -4.46 2.32
CA ILE A 57 4.22 -4.51 1.93
C ILE A 57 4.07 -5.39 0.69
N ALA A 58 3.14 -6.33 0.73
CA ALA A 58 2.70 -7.09 -0.42
C ALA A 58 1.41 -6.47 -0.96
N ASP A 59 1.48 -5.78 -2.09
CA ASP A 59 0.29 -5.19 -2.72
C ASP A 59 -0.49 -6.25 -3.51
N THR A 60 -1.06 -7.20 -2.76
CA THR A 60 -1.81 -8.36 -3.30
C THR A 60 -3.12 -7.94 -3.92
N LYS A 61 -3.73 -6.85 -3.45
CA LYS A 61 -5.09 -6.43 -3.81
C LYS A 61 -6.05 -7.63 -3.75
N THR A 62 -5.95 -8.37 -2.65
CA THR A 62 -6.76 -9.57 -2.39
C THR A 62 -8.24 -9.25 -2.56
N LEU A 63 -8.94 -10.06 -3.36
CA LEU A 63 -10.38 -9.93 -3.63
C LEU A 63 -11.17 -11.15 -3.15
N ASP A 64 -10.48 -12.27 -2.93
CA ASP A 64 -11.03 -13.54 -2.49
C ASP A 64 -9.96 -14.35 -1.75
N ALA A 65 -10.34 -15.42 -1.05
CA ALA A 65 -9.44 -16.31 -0.33
C ALA A 65 -8.49 -15.58 0.67
N GLY A 66 -9.01 -14.57 1.36
CA GLY A 66 -8.24 -13.63 2.20
C GLY A 66 -7.27 -14.32 3.16
N ARG A 67 -7.73 -15.36 3.88
CA ARG A 67 -6.88 -16.14 4.80
C ARG A 67 -5.66 -16.72 4.08
N THR A 68 -5.87 -17.38 2.94
CA THR A 68 -4.81 -18.08 2.20
C THR A 68 -3.77 -17.10 1.63
N GLU A 69 -4.22 -15.99 1.07
CA GLU A 69 -3.31 -14.98 0.48
C GLU A 69 -2.50 -14.26 1.56
N PHE A 70 -3.12 -13.90 2.69
CA PHE A 70 -2.43 -13.26 3.80
C PHE A 70 -1.45 -14.21 4.51
N GLU A 71 -1.83 -15.48 4.71
CA GLU A 71 -0.91 -16.52 5.19
C GLU A 71 0.31 -16.65 4.27
N ALA A 72 0.08 -16.70 2.96
CA ALA A 72 1.15 -16.85 1.98
C ALA A 72 2.09 -15.63 1.95
N ALA A 73 1.55 -14.41 2.02
CA ALA A 73 2.32 -13.18 2.10
C ALA A 73 3.16 -13.12 3.40
N ALA A 74 2.56 -13.48 4.54
CA ALA A 74 3.26 -13.53 5.83
C ALA A 74 4.43 -14.53 5.80
N LYS A 75 4.17 -15.76 5.31
CA LYS A 75 5.21 -16.80 5.17
C LYS A 75 6.31 -16.44 4.18
N ALA A 76 6.00 -15.59 3.19
CA ALA A 76 7.01 -15.04 2.28
C ALA A 76 7.86 -13.94 2.92
N GLY A 77 7.43 -13.39 4.06
CA GLY A 77 8.17 -12.38 4.84
C GLY A 77 7.60 -10.96 4.72
N ALA A 78 6.38 -10.76 4.21
CA ALA A 78 5.71 -9.46 4.26
C ALA A 78 5.34 -9.09 5.70
N ASN A 79 5.37 -7.79 6.00
CA ASN A 79 4.86 -7.23 7.25
C ASN A 79 3.41 -6.78 7.10
N CYS A 80 2.99 -6.47 5.89
CA CYS A 80 1.64 -6.03 5.55
C CYS A 80 1.22 -6.61 4.21
N ALA A 81 -0.08 -6.87 4.04
CA ALA A 81 -0.67 -7.17 2.74
C ALA A 81 -1.91 -6.32 2.49
N THR A 82 -2.27 -6.14 1.22
CA THR A 82 -3.42 -5.33 0.85
C THR A 82 -4.62 -6.19 0.48
N VAL A 83 -5.80 -5.74 0.85
CA VAL A 83 -7.08 -6.33 0.47
C VAL A 83 -7.99 -5.24 -0.08
N CYS A 84 -8.73 -5.53 -1.15
CA CYS A 84 -9.74 -4.63 -1.67
C CYS A 84 -11.11 -5.03 -1.14
N LEU A 85 -11.94 -4.03 -0.80
CA LEU A 85 -13.32 -4.30 -0.45
C LEU A 85 -14.13 -4.57 -1.72
N THR A 86 -14.94 -5.63 -1.67
CA THR A 86 -15.98 -5.93 -2.66
C THR A 86 -17.36 -5.60 -2.07
N ASP A 87 -18.43 -6.07 -2.67
CA ASP A 87 -19.78 -5.97 -2.09
C ASP A 87 -19.94 -6.83 -0.82
N SER A 88 -19.03 -7.78 -0.59
CA SER A 88 -18.98 -8.61 0.62
C SER A 88 -17.80 -8.18 1.50
N ASP A 89 -18.03 -8.10 2.80
CA ASP A 89 -17.01 -7.82 3.82
C ASP A 89 -16.23 -9.08 4.25
N SER A 90 -16.70 -10.26 3.88
CA SER A 90 -16.15 -11.56 4.34
C SER A 90 -14.66 -11.70 4.07
N THR A 91 -14.18 -11.28 2.88
CA THR A 91 -12.76 -11.38 2.53
C THR A 91 -11.91 -10.47 3.42
N VAL A 92 -12.36 -9.25 3.72
CA VAL A 92 -11.63 -8.34 4.62
C VAL A 92 -11.57 -8.92 6.04
N LEU A 93 -12.67 -9.48 6.53
CA LEU A 93 -12.73 -10.11 7.85
C LEU A 93 -11.79 -11.32 7.95
N GLU A 94 -11.73 -12.17 6.91
CA GLU A 94 -10.77 -13.27 6.85
C GLU A 94 -9.31 -12.80 6.77
N CYS A 95 -9.03 -11.69 6.09
CA CYS A 95 -7.71 -11.05 6.10
C CYS A 95 -7.33 -10.54 7.48
N VAL A 96 -8.26 -9.91 8.20
CA VAL A 96 -8.03 -9.41 9.58
C VAL A 96 -7.75 -10.58 10.54
N GLU A 97 -8.50 -11.67 10.41
CA GLU A 97 -8.26 -12.86 11.23
C GLU A 97 -6.92 -13.52 10.89
N ALA A 98 -6.57 -13.60 9.60
CA ALA A 98 -5.26 -14.06 9.18
C ALA A 98 -4.14 -13.15 9.70
N GLY A 99 -4.37 -11.83 9.70
CA GLY A 99 -3.44 -10.85 10.27
C GLY A 99 -3.08 -11.17 11.72
N LYS A 100 -4.08 -11.47 12.55
CA LYS A 100 -3.89 -11.87 13.96
C LYS A 100 -3.13 -13.21 14.08
N ASN A 101 -3.47 -14.18 13.23
CA ASN A 101 -2.92 -15.53 13.30
C ASN A 101 -1.46 -15.61 12.83
N TYR A 102 -1.09 -14.83 11.83
CA TYR A 102 0.22 -14.89 11.18
C TYR A 102 1.12 -13.68 11.46
N GLY A 103 0.65 -12.71 12.23
CA GLY A 103 1.41 -11.50 12.58
C GLY A 103 1.70 -10.61 11.37
N ILE A 104 0.73 -10.46 10.47
CA ILE A 104 0.81 -9.60 9.29
C ILE A 104 -0.24 -8.49 9.39
N ASP A 105 0.17 -7.26 9.14
CA ASP A 105 -0.74 -6.11 9.13
C ASP A 105 -1.67 -6.14 7.92
N VAL A 106 -2.87 -5.58 8.10
CA VAL A 106 -3.91 -5.52 7.07
C VAL A 106 -4.09 -4.09 6.61
N CYS A 107 -3.82 -3.83 5.34
CA CYS A 107 -4.17 -2.60 4.66
C CYS A 107 -5.41 -2.82 3.79
N VAL A 108 -6.47 -2.06 4.04
CA VAL A 108 -7.64 -2.09 3.14
C VAL A 108 -7.50 -1.00 2.09
N ASP A 109 -7.39 -1.41 0.83
CA ASP A 109 -7.34 -0.50 -0.32
C ASP A 109 -8.76 -0.05 -0.67
N LEU A 110 -9.01 1.24 -0.51
CA LEU A 110 -10.30 1.90 -0.76
C LEU A 110 -10.41 2.40 -2.22
N LEU A 111 -9.75 1.71 -3.14
CA LEU A 111 -9.70 2.05 -4.56
C LEU A 111 -11.11 2.28 -5.13
N GLY A 112 -11.31 3.44 -5.73
CA GLY A 112 -12.56 3.80 -6.39
C GLY A 112 -13.68 4.28 -5.49
N LEU A 113 -13.54 4.21 -4.16
CA LEU A 113 -14.53 4.74 -3.22
C LEU A 113 -14.44 6.26 -3.12
N LYS A 114 -15.58 6.94 -3.01
CA LYS A 114 -15.69 8.40 -2.94
C LYS A 114 -16.84 8.82 -1.99
N GLY A 115 -16.78 10.08 -1.52
CA GLY A 115 -17.86 10.69 -0.73
C GLY A 115 -18.23 9.92 0.54
N ASP A 116 -19.51 9.88 0.88
CA ASP A 116 -20.02 9.26 2.11
C ASP A 116 -19.68 7.77 2.19
N ARG A 117 -19.68 7.07 1.06
CA ARG A 117 -19.34 5.65 1.03
C ARG A 117 -17.89 5.38 1.41
N LEU A 118 -16.96 6.26 1.03
CA LEU A 118 -15.56 6.19 1.46
C LEU A 118 -15.45 6.27 2.99
N ILE A 119 -16.15 7.23 3.60
CA ILE A 119 -16.11 7.45 5.06
C ILE A 119 -16.74 6.27 5.80
N GLU A 120 -17.90 5.81 5.35
CA GLU A 120 -18.59 4.66 5.92
C GLU A 120 -17.70 3.42 5.94
N VAL A 121 -17.15 3.08 4.78
CA VAL A 121 -16.29 1.89 4.62
C VAL A 121 -15.01 2.00 5.46
N ALA A 122 -14.35 3.15 5.47
CA ALA A 122 -13.14 3.32 6.26
C ALA A 122 -13.40 3.14 7.77
N ARG A 123 -14.53 3.63 8.28
CA ARG A 123 -14.96 3.39 9.66
C ARG A 123 -15.23 1.92 9.94
N GLN A 124 -15.85 1.22 9.00
CA GLN A 124 -16.07 -0.22 9.11
C GLN A 124 -14.73 -0.98 9.14
N CYS A 125 -13.80 -0.64 8.26
CA CYS A 125 -12.46 -1.25 8.25
C CYS A 125 -11.74 -1.07 9.60
N GLU A 126 -11.79 0.13 10.18
CA GLU A 126 -11.25 0.38 11.52
C GLU A 126 -11.93 -0.48 12.58
N ALA A 127 -13.28 -0.55 12.57
CA ALA A 127 -14.04 -1.36 13.51
C ALA A 127 -13.75 -2.87 13.38
N TRP A 128 -13.45 -3.36 12.20
CA TRP A 128 -13.06 -4.76 11.97
C TRP A 128 -11.62 -5.07 12.42
N GLY A 129 -10.80 -4.04 12.63
CA GLY A 129 -9.41 -4.17 13.08
C GLY A 129 -8.38 -4.12 11.95
N ALA A 130 -8.70 -3.45 10.85
CA ALA A 130 -7.69 -3.12 9.85
C ALA A 130 -6.60 -2.23 10.47
N HIS A 131 -5.34 -2.44 10.10
CA HIS A 131 -4.21 -1.68 10.64
C HIS A 131 -4.10 -0.30 10.01
N HIS A 132 -4.44 -0.17 8.74
CA HIS A 132 -4.57 1.11 8.03
C HIS A 132 -5.44 0.96 6.78
N VAL A 133 -5.86 2.09 6.24
CA VAL A 133 -6.58 2.16 4.97
C VAL A 133 -5.73 2.91 3.95
N SER A 134 -5.87 2.55 2.67
CA SER A 134 -5.17 3.22 1.57
C SER A 134 -6.17 3.91 0.65
N LEU A 135 -5.97 5.20 0.45
CA LEU A 135 -6.62 5.98 -0.60
C LEU A 135 -5.78 5.87 -1.87
N HIS A 136 -6.34 5.23 -2.87
CA HIS A 136 -5.65 5.05 -4.13
C HIS A 136 -6.35 5.84 -5.23
N LEU A 137 -5.68 6.88 -5.75
CA LEU A 137 -6.15 7.61 -6.91
C LEU A 137 -5.76 6.83 -8.18
N PRO A 138 -6.74 6.28 -8.93
CA PRO A 138 -6.45 5.56 -10.16
C PRO A 138 -5.64 6.39 -11.15
N ILE A 139 -4.78 5.74 -11.95
CA ILE A 139 -3.89 6.44 -12.88
C ILE A 139 -4.67 7.29 -13.90
N ASP A 140 -5.84 6.83 -14.32
CA ASP A 140 -6.69 7.57 -15.25
C ASP A 140 -7.28 8.86 -14.63
N ASP A 141 -7.55 8.84 -13.32
CA ASP A 141 -7.99 10.01 -12.57
C ASP A 141 -6.83 11.00 -12.35
N GLN A 142 -5.61 10.50 -12.10
CA GLN A 142 -4.39 11.34 -12.03
C GLN A 142 -4.16 12.08 -13.36
N MET A 143 -4.33 11.40 -14.49
CA MET A 143 -4.18 12.00 -15.82
C MET A 143 -5.23 13.12 -16.09
N ARG A 144 -6.33 13.13 -15.35
CA ARG A 144 -7.35 14.20 -15.39
C ARG A 144 -7.08 15.32 -14.39
N GLY A 145 -5.93 15.30 -13.71
CA GLY A 145 -5.51 16.32 -12.75
C GLY A 145 -6.24 16.26 -11.40
N LEU A 146 -6.85 15.13 -11.07
CA LEU A 146 -7.43 14.91 -9.74
C LEU A 146 -6.32 14.59 -8.74
N ASP A 147 -6.53 15.00 -7.49
CA ASP A 147 -5.65 14.67 -6.36
C ASP A 147 -6.47 14.10 -5.19
N ALA A 148 -5.80 13.41 -4.29
CA ALA A 148 -6.43 12.77 -3.16
C ALA A 148 -6.61 13.71 -1.95
N THR A 149 -6.15 14.94 -2.00
CA THR A 149 -6.09 15.86 -0.85
C THR A 149 -7.48 16.08 -0.23
N ALA A 150 -8.47 16.36 -1.06
CA ALA A 150 -9.83 16.57 -0.58
C ALA A 150 -10.43 15.30 0.08
N GLN A 151 -10.13 14.11 -0.47
CA GLN A 151 -10.58 12.84 0.10
C GLN A 151 -9.90 12.56 1.45
N ILE A 152 -8.61 12.86 1.58
CA ILE A 152 -7.87 12.72 2.85
C ILE A 152 -8.48 13.65 3.91
N GLN A 153 -8.69 14.92 3.56
CA GLN A 153 -9.29 15.91 4.48
C GLN A 153 -10.70 15.51 4.93
N ALA A 154 -11.52 14.98 4.02
CA ALA A 154 -12.85 14.51 4.33
C ALA A 154 -12.82 13.25 5.22
N LEU A 155 -11.87 12.33 5.00
CA LEU A 155 -11.78 11.07 5.73
C LEU A 155 -11.17 11.22 7.12
N ARG A 156 -10.11 12.03 7.26
CA ARG A 156 -9.29 12.10 8.49
C ARG A 156 -10.08 12.32 9.79
N PRO A 157 -11.14 13.17 9.86
CA PRO A 157 -11.92 13.35 11.07
C PRO A 157 -12.72 12.11 11.53
N HIS A 158 -12.87 11.12 10.67
CA HIS A 158 -13.79 10.00 10.88
C HIS A 158 -13.10 8.68 11.24
N VAL A 159 -11.78 8.59 11.14
CA VAL A 159 -10.99 7.41 11.49
C VAL A 159 -9.77 7.79 12.32
N THR A 160 -9.28 6.89 13.15
CA THR A 160 -8.07 7.09 13.96
C THR A 160 -6.87 6.33 13.40
N ILE A 161 -7.11 5.23 12.69
CA ILE A 161 -6.06 4.44 12.05
C ILE A 161 -5.28 5.25 11.01
N PRO A 162 -4.03 4.87 10.68
CA PRO A 162 -3.24 5.48 9.63
C PRO A 162 -3.97 5.50 8.29
N ILE A 163 -3.82 6.62 7.56
CA ILE A 163 -4.29 6.76 6.18
C ILE A 163 -3.05 6.77 5.29
N ALA A 164 -2.94 5.75 4.46
CA ALA A 164 -1.99 5.71 3.35
C ALA A 164 -2.61 6.38 2.12
N VAL A 165 -1.79 6.99 1.29
CA VAL A 165 -2.23 7.59 0.03
C VAL A 165 -1.29 7.24 -1.09
N ALA A 166 -1.84 6.80 -2.21
CA ALA A 166 -1.13 6.46 -3.45
C ALA A 166 -1.72 7.22 -4.63
N GLY A 167 -0.89 7.39 -5.65
CA GLY A 167 -1.31 7.95 -6.94
C GLY A 167 -0.73 9.32 -7.24
N GLY A 168 0.26 9.38 -8.14
CA GLY A 168 0.84 10.64 -8.65
C GLY A 168 1.65 11.46 -7.65
N LEU A 169 2.02 10.89 -6.50
CA LEU A 169 2.80 11.60 -5.48
C LEU A 169 4.26 11.78 -5.91
N ASN A 170 4.80 12.95 -5.56
CA ASN A 170 6.18 13.35 -5.76
C ASN A 170 6.65 14.27 -4.63
N SER A 171 7.85 14.85 -4.73
CA SER A 171 8.42 15.73 -3.71
C SER A 171 7.59 17.01 -3.42
N GLU A 172 6.75 17.45 -4.36
CA GLU A 172 5.91 18.63 -4.21
C GLU A 172 4.53 18.26 -3.62
N THR A 173 3.94 17.16 -4.05
CA THR A 173 2.57 16.75 -3.68
C THR A 173 2.52 15.92 -2.40
N ALA A 174 3.56 15.14 -2.07
CA ALA A 174 3.59 14.34 -0.85
C ALA A 174 3.47 15.20 0.44
N PRO A 175 4.14 16.37 0.59
CA PRO A 175 3.93 17.23 1.73
C PRO A 175 2.49 17.76 1.87
N LEU A 176 1.79 17.97 0.75
CA LEU A 176 0.38 18.41 0.75
C LEU A 176 -0.54 17.31 1.27
N ALA A 177 -0.30 16.07 0.84
CA ALA A 177 -1.04 14.91 1.34
C ALA A 177 -0.84 14.72 2.86
N VAL A 178 0.39 14.86 3.35
CA VAL A 178 0.69 14.79 4.80
C VAL A 178 -0.02 15.92 5.55
N LYS A 179 -0.01 17.15 5.03
CA LYS A 179 -0.72 18.29 5.64
C LYS A 179 -2.23 18.06 5.65
N ALA A 180 -2.76 17.35 4.68
CA ALA A 180 -4.18 16.98 4.62
C ALA A 180 -4.56 15.89 5.65
N GLY A 181 -3.59 15.18 6.23
CA GLY A 181 -3.81 14.16 7.25
C GLY A 181 -3.38 12.74 6.89
N ALA A 182 -2.74 12.52 5.73
CA ALA A 182 -2.11 11.25 5.42
C ALA A 182 -0.90 10.99 6.33
N THR A 183 -0.75 9.76 6.78
CA THR A 183 0.37 9.35 7.63
C THR A 183 1.40 8.49 6.88
N ILE A 184 0.98 7.90 5.78
CA ILE A 184 1.80 7.09 4.88
C ILE A 184 1.62 7.65 3.46
N VAL A 185 2.73 8.01 2.82
CA VAL A 185 2.75 8.46 1.41
C VAL A 185 3.42 7.39 0.56
N ILE A 186 2.69 6.87 -0.41
CA ILE A 186 3.12 5.79 -1.29
C ILE A 186 3.59 6.41 -2.61
N VAL A 187 4.87 6.30 -2.90
CA VAL A 187 5.49 6.89 -4.08
C VAL A 187 6.07 5.78 -4.96
N GLY A 188 5.59 5.71 -6.19
CA GLY A 188 6.08 4.78 -7.20
C GLY A 188 6.96 5.50 -8.23
N GLY A 189 6.37 5.86 -9.37
CA GLY A 189 7.08 6.35 -10.55
C GLY A 189 8.00 7.56 -10.34
N ALA A 190 7.67 8.46 -9.41
CA ALA A 190 8.51 9.62 -9.12
C ALA A 190 9.89 9.23 -8.57
N ILE A 191 9.98 8.12 -7.84
CA ILE A 191 11.24 7.54 -7.34
C ILE A 191 11.80 6.54 -8.35
N THR A 192 11.02 5.55 -8.76
CA THR A 192 11.49 4.40 -9.53
C THR A 192 11.90 4.72 -10.97
N LYS A 193 11.48 5.89 -11.49
CA LYS A 193 11.87 6.42 -12.82
C LYS A 193 12.83 7.61 -12.72
N SER A 194 13.21 8.02 -11.52
CA SER A 194 14.21 9.09 -11.31
C SER A 194 15.59 8.64 -11.79
N ALA A 195 16.37 9.57 -12.31
CA ALA A 195 17.79 9.33 -12.60
C ALA A 195 18.62 9.19 -11.31
N ASP A 196 18.13 9.74 -10.20
CA ASP A 196 18.67 9.61 -8.84
C ASP A 196 17.51 9.30 -7.88
N ALA A 197 17.28 8.03 -7.66
CA ALA A 197 16.19 7.57 -6.79
C ALA A 197 16.55 7.65 -5.30
N ALA A 198 17.80 7.96 -4.96
CA ALA A 198 18.27 8.14 -3.58
C ALA A 198 18.16 9.60 -3.10
N ALA A 199 18.03 10.55 -4.02
CA ALA A 199 17.86 11.97 -3.72
C ALA A 199 16.42 12.30 -3.30
#